data_ed122f502d95ee5ef19f91e09f2542d6
#
_entry.id   ed122f502d95ee5ef19f91e09f2542d6
#
_cell.length_a   1.000
_cell.length_b   1.000
_cell.length_c   1.000
_cell.angle_alpha   90.00
_cell.angle_beta   90.00
_cell.angle_gamma   90.00
#
_symmetry.space_group_name_H-M   'P 1'
#
loop_
_entity.id
_entity.type
_entity.pdbx_description
1 polymer ?
#
loop_
_entity_poly.entity_id
_entity_poly.type
_entity_poly.pdbx_seq_one_letter_code
_entity_poly.pdbx_strand_id
1 'polypeptide(L)'
;MNMKLRAEVLRSRVGWVCAALLAFTCLRTTASSTNEVGKQDRWFYYTNDVNDEVPLSIHVVRVELSHHDFEFCTSLGKGTTLGMAVVSDQVKALPAECGQPLAAINGDFYEKSEKYLGRPRDVEIHLGEVISTPAGHTSFWMDPDGVPHMTNVYSRFRVIWPDGKATPIGLNQQREDDMAVLYTAVTGSSTRTAGGTEYILEQSTNSPWLPLKIGQVYTAKVRDARASGDAPLSRDTMVLSIGPVLAGRVPALRPGATLQVATETVPDLSAARVAIGGGPALVQDGKPMQWPGFLHMRHPRTALGWNKDYFYMVEVDGRQSNLSVGMTFPELAAYLVKLGCTQAMNLDGGGSATLWALGAVRNSPSEGEERPSANALVLVRKKPAASAH
;
A
#
# COMPACT_ATOMS: atom_id res chain seq x y z
N MET A 1 79.21 -21.67 -13.64
CA MET A 1 80.19 -21.40 -14.73
C MET A 1 79.85 -20.00 -15.23
N ASN A 2 80.55 -19.06 -14.66
CA ASN A 2 81.32 -18.00 -15.34
C ASN A 2 80.48 -17.16 -16.36
N MET A 3 80.59 -15.86 -16.42
CA MET A 3 81.40 -14.79 -15.86
C MET A 3 80.94 -13.45 -16.43
N LYS A 4 80.82 -12.45 -15.60
CA LYS A 4 81.56 -11.16 -15.63
C LYS A 4 81.33 -10.16 -16.76
N LEU A 5 80.88 -8.98 -16.31
CA LEU A 5 81.48 -7.63 -16.48
C LEU A 5 81.30 -6.94 -17.85
N ARG A 6 80.84 -5.72 -17.88
CA ARG A 6 81.58 -4.49 -17.56
C ARG A 6 80.69 -3.26 -17.58
N ALA A 7 81.01 -2.35 -16.66
CA ALA A 7 80.54 -0.98 -16.61
C ALA A 7 81.27 -0.11 -17.60
N GLU A 8 80.72 1.00 -18.06
CA GLU A 8 81.45 2.24 -18.30
C GLU A 8 80.56 3.48 -18.07
N VAL A 9 81.20 4.43 -17.44
CA VAL A 9 80.80 5.72 -16.96
C VAL A 9 80.88 6.75 -18.07
N LEU A 10 79.96 7.68 -18.15
CA LEU A 10 80.31 9.06 -18.50
C LEU A 10 79.43 10.10 -17.82
N ARG A 11 80.07 11.06 -17.21
CA ARG A 11 79.55 12.24 -16.51
C ARG A 11 79.13 13.30 -17.50
N SER A 12 78.03 14.09 -17.20
CA SER A 12 78.25 15.54 -16.93
C SER A 12 76.96 16.35 -16.90
N ARG A 13 76.97 17.27 -15.97
CA ARG A 13 76.31 18.61 -15.88
C ARG A 13 74.91 18.74 -15.30
N VAL A 14 74.97 19.16 -14.07
CA VAL A 14 74.28 20.23 -13.30
C VAL A 14 73.25 21.05 -14.06
N GLY A 15 72.06 21.04 -13.53
CA GLY A 15 71.01 22.01 -13.80
C GLY A 15 69.99 21.96 -12.65
N TRP A 16 70.06 22.92 -11.73
CA TRP A 16 69.09 23.14 -10.69
C TRP A 16 67.78 23.65 -11.28
N VAL A 17 66.66 22.92 -11.10
CA VAL A 17 65.34 23.49 -11.25
C VAL A 17 64.56 23.08 -10.01
N CYS A 18 64.12 24.10 -9.25
CA CYS A 18 63.18 23.99 -8.15
C CYS A 18 61.83 23.45 -8.65
N ALA A 19 61.46 22.24 -8.26
CA ALA A 19 60.09 21.74 -8.44
C ALA A 19 59.34 21.95 -7.13
N ALA A 20 58.44 22.94 -7.12
CA ALA A 20 57.47 23.13 -6.05
C ALA A 20 56.49 21.97 -6.09
N LEU A 21 56.45 21.16 -5.03
CA LEU A 21 55.40 20.16 -4.80
C LEU A 21 54.11 20.91 -4.42
N LEU A 22 53.22 21.10 -5.39
CA LEU A 22 51.84 21.39 -5.14
C LEU A 22 51.13 20.07 -4.77
N ALA A 23 50.92 19.88 -3.48
CA ALA A 23 50.02 18.83 -2.98
C ALA A 23 48.60 19.22 -3.34
N PHE A 24 48.08 18.66 -4.43
CA PHE A 24 46.64 18.67 -4.70
C PHE A 24 45.95 17.70 -3.74
N THR A 25 45.47 18.20 -2.61
CA THR A 25 44.44 17.53 -1.82
C THR A 25 43.16 17.53 -2.63
N CYS A 26 42.91 16.42 -3.31
CA CYS A 26 41.63 16.17 -3.95
C CYS A 26 40.60 15.96 -2.84
N LEU A 27 39.93 17.04 -2.41
CA LEU A 27 38.65 16.92 -1.68
C LEU A 27 37.67 16.26 -2.65
N ARG A 28 37.44 14.96 -2.47
CA ARG A 28 36.30 14.29 -3.05
C ARG A 28 35.06 14.81 -2.35
N THR A 29 34.45 15.85 -2.89
CA THR A 29 33.06 16.16 -2.62
C THR A 29 32.22 15.02 -3.23
N THR A 30 31.64 14.21 -2.38
CA THR A 30 30.56 13.31 -2.78
C THR A 30 29.41 14.17 -3.28
N ALA A 31 29.30 14.34 -4.58
CA ALA A 31 28.17 14.99 -5.20
C ALA A 31 26.98 14.03 -5.09
N SER A 32 26.12 14.23 -4.09
CA SER A 32 24.74 13.75 -4.14
C SER A 32 24.08 14.54 -5.27
N SER A 33 23.91 13.93 -6.44
CA SER A 33 23.20 14.57 -7.53
C SER A 33 21.70 14.46 -7.25
N THR A 34 21.14 15.46 -6.59
CA THR A 34 19.69 15.64 -6.53
C THR A 34 19.23 16.15 -7.90
N ASN A 35 18.69 15.25 -8.73
CA ASN A 35 18.01 15.65 -9.95
C ASN A 35 16.66 16.23 -9.60
N GLU A 36 16.56 17.55 -9.48
CA GLU A 36 15.28 18.25 -9.36
C GLU A 36 14.49 18.11 -10.67
N VAL A 37 13.38 17.40 -10.62
CA VAL A 37 12.43 17.28 -11.74
C VAL A 37 11.25 18.20 -11.52
N GLY A 38 11.26 19.35 -12.20
CA GLY A 38 10.11 20.25 -12.33
C GLY A 38 9.93 21.24 -11.18
N LYS A 39 9.05 22.23 -11.42
CA LYS A 39 8.67 23.23 -10.41
C LYS A 39 7.81 22.58 -9.35
N GLN A 40 8.40 22.24 -8.22
CA GLN A 40 7.70 21.61 -7.08
C GLN A 40 7.09 22.69 -6.19
N ASP A 41 5.89 22.42 -5.69
CA ASP A 41 5.30 23.23 -4.64
C ASP A 41 6.14 23.08 -3.36
N ARG A 42 6.25 24.09 -2.52
CA ARG A 42 7.08 24.04 -1.30
C ARG A 42 6.71 22.91 -0.34
N TRP A 43 5.45 22.48 -0.35
CA TRP A 43 4.90 21.46 0.50
C TRP A 43 5.01 20.02 -0.09
N PHE A 44 5.32 19.89 -1.39
CA PHE A 44 5.49 18.62 -2.10
C PHE A 44 6.87 18.54 -2.72
N TYR A 45 7.60 17.47 -2.44
CA TYR A 45 8.97 17.30 -2.87
C TYR A 45 9.28 15.86 -3.29
N TYR A 46 9.95 15.68 -4.42
CA TYR A 46 10.45 14.41 -4.90
C TYR A 46 11.97 14.45 -5.04
N THR A 47 12.63 13.37 -4.56
CA THR A 47 14.08 13.16 -4.74
C THR A 47 14.39 11.75 -5.17
N ASN A 48 15.54 11.59 -5.82
CA ASN A 48 16.20 10.30 -6.00
C ASN A 48 17.56 10.36 -5.32
N ASP A 49 17.73 9.59 -4.24
CA ASP A 49 18.98 9.46 -3.52
C ASP A 49 19.78 8.28 -4.11
N VAL A 50 20.97 8.55 -4.64
CA VAL A 50 21.84 7.55 -5.26
C VAL A 50 23.08 7.35 -4.40
N ASN A 51 23.48 6.09 -4.20
CA ASN A 51 24.72 5.71 -3.55
C ASN A 51 25.51 4.79 -4.48
N ASP A 52 26.74 5.18 -4.84
CA ASP A 52 27.60 4.45 -5.77
C ASP A 52 28.52 3.44 -5.05
N GLU A 53 28.82 3.59 -3.75
CA GLU A 53 29.64 2.65 -2.99
C GLU A 53 28.93 1.29 -2.79
N VAL A 54 27.67 1.34 -2.42
CA VAL A 54 26.73 0.22 -2.50
C VAL A 54 25.63 0.68 -3.44
N PRO A 55 25.52 0.12 -4.65
CA PRO A 55 24.54 0.60 -5.63
C PRO A 55 23.13 0.62 -5.05
N LEU A 56 22.63 1.82 -4.81
CA LEU A 56 21.27 2.07 -4.31
C LEU A 56 20.67 3.26 -5.06
N SER A 57 19.42 3.10 -5.43
CA SER A 57 18.57 4.14 -5.98
C SER A 57 17.30 4.18 -5.13
N ILE A 58 17.03 5.31 -4.47
CA ILE A 58 15.95 5.45 -3.50
C ILE A 58 15.11 6.65 -3.90
N HIS A 59 13.86 6.39 -4.22
CA HIS A 59 12.90 7.39 -4.64
C HIS A 59 12.02 7.81 -3.46
N VAL A 60 12.02 9.10 -3.15
CA VAL A 60 11.33 9.67 -1.99
C VAL A 60 10.37 10.77 -2.44
N VAL A 61 9.11 10.62 -2.10
CA VAL A 61 8.14 11.72 -2.08
C VAL A 61 7.95 12.17 -0.65
N ARG A 62 8.10 13.46 -0.39
CA ARG A 62 7.86 14.09 0.90
C ARG A 62 6.74 15.11 0.79
N VAL A 63 5.82 15.08 1.74
CA VAL A 63 4.67 16.00 1.84
C VAL A 63 4.65 16.65 3.21
N GLU A 64 4.41 17.94 3.28
CA GLU A 64 4.23 18.68 4.53
C GLU A 64 2.79 18.49 5.03
N LEU A 65 2.62 17.85 6.21
CA LEU A 65 1.31 17.48 6.76
C LEU A 65 0.45 18.70 7.15
N SER A 66 1.07 19.84 7.46
CA SER A 66 0.35 21.08 7.78
C SER A 66 -0.32 21.74 6.55
N HIS A 67 0.01 21.27 5.33
CA HIS A 67 -0.56 21.82 4.11
C HIS A 67 -1.93 21.18 3.81
N HIS A 68 -2.94 22.00 3.52
CA HIS A 68 -4.33 21.53 3.42
C HIS A 68 -4.83 21.27 2.00
N ASP A 69 -3.99 21.53 0.96
CA ASP A 69 -4.38 21.38 -0.45
C ASP A 69 -4.27 19.96 -0.98
N PHE A 70 -3.91 19.01 -0.13
CA PHE A 70 -3.82 17.60 -0.52
C PHE A 70 -4.66 16.69 0.38
N GLU A 71 -4.89 15.49 -0.10
CA GLU A 71 -5.40 14.36 0.67
C GLU A 71 -4.87 13.05 0.12
N PHE A 72 -5.09 11.97 0.86
CA PHE A 72 -4.79 10.64 0.40
C PHE A 72 -6.06 9.92 -0.03
N CYS A 73 -5.96 9.08 -1.04
CA CYS A 73 -6.95 8.06 -1.33
C CYS A 73 -6.26 6.76 -1.73
N THR A 74 -6.96 5.65 -1.67
CA THR A 74 -6.51 4.39 -2.26
C THR A 74 -7.06 4.26 -3.68
N SER A 75 -6.50 3.34 -4.46
CA SER A 75 -7.03 2.94 -5.76
C SER A 75 -7.28 1.44 -5.77
N LEU A 76 -8.16 0.97 -6.63
CA LEU A 76 -8.40 -0.44 -6.88
C LEU A 76 -7.86 -0.83 -8.25
N GLY A 77 -7.32 -2.06 -8.38
CA GLY A 77 -6.70 -2.52 -9.60
C GLY A 77 -7.59 -2.44 -10.86
N LYS A 78 -8.92 -2.48 -10.70
CA LYS A 78 -9.89 -2.27 -11.80
C LYS A 78 -10.80 -1.06 -11.59
N GLY A 79 -10.28 -0.02 -10.95
CA GLY A 79 -10.99 1.23 -10.71
C GLY A 79 -12.07 1.09 -9.62
N THR A 80 -13.21 0.47 -9.91
CA THR A 80 -14.32 0.31 -8.96
C THR A 80 -14.49 -1.12 -8.44
N THR A 81 -13.64 -2.06 -8.88
CA THR A 81 -13.69 -3.47 -8.49
C THR A 81 -12.31 -4.02 -8.18
N LEU A 82 -12.28 -5.11 -7.42
CA LEU A 82 -11.08 -5.87 -7.16
C LEU A 82 -10.43 -6.35 -8.46
N GLY A 83 -9.12 -6.43 -8.48
CA GLY A 83 -8.33 -6.92 -9.59
C GLY A 83 -6.91 -6.39 -9.52
N MET A 84 -6.20 -6.52 -10.64
CA MET A 84 -4.79 -6.16 -10.74
C MET A 84 -4.61 -5.16 -11.88
N ALA A 85 -3.84 -4.10 -11.64
CA ALA A 85 -3.33 -3.19 -12.67
C ALA A 85 -2.01 -2.59 -12.20
N VAL A 86 -1.21 -2.10 -13.14
CA VAL A 86 0.01 -1.34 -12.83
C VAL A 86 -0.35 -0.01 -12.17
N VAL A 87 0.51 0.51 -11.30
CA VAL A 87 0.24 1.74 -10.53
C VAL A 87 -0.08 2.92 -11.46
N SER A 88 0.64 3.04 -12.57
CA SER A 88 0.40 4.12 -13.55
C SER A 88 -1.01 4.07 -14.16
N ASP A 89 -1.59 2.89 -14.37
CA ASP A 89 -2.94 2.74 -14.89
C ASP A 89 -3.99 2.93 -13.79
N GLN A 90 -3.71 2.49 -12.56
CA GLN A 90 -4.57 2.78 -11.41
C GLN A 90 -4.70 4.30 -11.16
N VAL A 91 -3.60 5.04 -11.30
CA VAL A 91 -3.61 6.52 -11.21
C VAL A 91 -4.47 7.16 -12.30
N LYS A 92 -4.40 6.67 -13.54
CA LYS A 92 -5.23 7.17 -14.66
C LYS A 92 -6.70 6.86 -14.47
N ALA A 93 -7.01 5.71 -13.84
CA ALA A 93 -8.37 5.26 -13.60
C ALA A 93 -8.99 5.84 -12.30
N LEU A 94 -8.24 6.66 -11.57
CA LEU A 94 -8.70 7.21 -10.29
C LEU A 94 -9.96 8.06 -10.50
N PRO A 95 -11.01 7.85 -9.67
CA PRO A 95 -12.22 8.66 -9.75
C PRO A 95 -11.93 10.15 -9.62
N ALA A 96 -12.64 10.96 -10.42
CA ALA A 96 -12.40 12.40 -10.47
C ALA A 96 -12.65 13.10 -9.12
N GLU A 97 -13.48 12.52 -8.25
CA GLU A 97 -13.74 12.99 -6.88
C GLU A 97 -12.53 12.86 -5.96
N CYS A 98 -11.57 11.98 -6.26
CA CYS A 98 -10.31 11.89 -5.51
C CYS A 98 -9.43 13.14 -5.65
N GLY A 99 -9.55 13.89 -6.73
CA GLY A 99 -8.71 15.05 -7.00
C GLY A 99 -7.66 14.78 -8.08
N GLN A 100 -6.63 15.65 -8.15
CA GLN A 100 -5.54 15.53 -9.13
C GLN A 100 -4.38 14.72 -8.55
N PRO A 101 -3.99 13.57 -9.13
CA PRO A 101 -2.86 12.78 -8.63
C PRO A 101 -1.54 13.55 -8.71
N LEU A 102 -0.77 13.52 -7.64
CA LEU A 102 0.59 14.08 -7.52
C LEU A 102 1.63 12.99 -7.40
N ALA A 103 1.35 11.97 -6.57
CA ALA A 103 2.19 10.78 -6.40
C ALA A 103 1.32 9.57 -6.06
N ALA A 104 1.84 8.39 -6.36
CA ALA A 104 1.25 7.11 -5.98
C ALA A 104 2.35 6.08 -5.72
N ILE A 105 2.07 5.18 -4.80
CA ILE A 105 2.95 4.07 -4.46
C ILE A 105 2.12 2.79 -4.37
N ASN A 106 2.66 1.65 -4.83
CA ASN A 106 1.94 0.38 -4.72
C ASN A 106 1.59 0.06 -3.26
N GLY A 107 0.50 -0.64 -3.04
CA GLY A 107 -0.08 -0.81 -1.72
C GLY A 107 0.19 -2.16 -1.06
N ASP A 108 -0.89 -2.77 -0.58
CA ASP A 108 -0.87 -3.99 0.23
C ASP A 108 -0.45 -5.23 -0.58
N PHE A 109 -0.05 -6.26 0.15
CA PHE A 109 -0.05 -7.63 -0.36
C PHE A 109 -1.47 -8.03 -0.77
N TYR A 110 -1.61 -9.05 -1.60
CA TYR A 110 -2.90 -9.37 -2.19
C TYR A 110 -3.13 -10.88 -2.34
N GLU A 111 -4.40 -11.24 -2.47
CA GLU A 111 -4.84 -12.61 -2.77
C GLU A 111 -4.43 -12.98 -4.20
N LYS A 112 -3.83 -14.18 -4.33
CA LYS A 112 -3.34 -14.72 -5.62
C LYS A 112 -4.24 -15.79 -6.22
N SER A 113 -5.30 -16.20 -5.53
CA SER A 113 -6.27 -17.13 -6.08
C SER A 113 -6.96 -16.54 -7.31
N GLU A 114 -7.17 -17.35 -8.35
CA GLU A 114 -7.74 -16.88 -9.62
C GLU A 114 -9.08 -16.16 -9.44
N LYS A 115 -9.93 -16.65 -8.54
CA LYS A 115 -11.29 -16.10 -8.31
C LYS A 115 -11.28 -14.73 -7.62
N TYR A 116 -10.30 -14.49 -6.74
CA TYR A 116 -10.22 -13.26 -5.93
C TYR A 116 -8.87 -12.55 -6.11
N LEU A 117 -8.24 -12.75 -7.27
CA LEU A 117 -6.97 -12.13 -7.61
C LEU A 117 -7.05 -10.61 -7.46
N GLY A 118 -6.12 -10.06 -6.68
CA GLY A 118 -6.05 -8.63 -6.42
C GLY A 118 -6.98 -8.15 -5.29
N ARG A 119 -7.55 -9.05 -4.47
CA ARG A 119 -8.12 -8.63 -3.20
C ARG A 119 -6.97 -8.25 -2.24
N PRO A 120 -6.97 -7.04 -1.64
CA PRO A 120 -5.98 -6.68 -0.62
C PRO A 120 -6.04 -7.65 0.55
N ARG A 121 -4.87 -7.99 1.10
CA ARG A 121 -4.78 -8.95 2.20
C ARG A 121 -5.37 -8.41 3.49
N ASP A 122 -5.14 -7.14 3.77
CA ASP A 122 -5.61 -6.43 4.95
C ASP A 122 -6.69 -5.39 4.63
N VAL A 123 -6.94 -4.48 5.59
CA VAL A 123 -7.95 -3.45 5.43
C VAL A 123 -7.63 -2.53 4.26
N GLU A 124 -8.62 -2.30 3.45
CA GLU A 124 -8.65 -1.18 2.52
C GLU A 124 -9.94 -0.38 2.72
N ILE A 125 -9.77 0.94 2.90
CA ILE A 125 -10.86 1.91 2.88
C ILE A 125 -10.60 2.85 1.71
N HIS A 126 -11.50 2.85 0.73
CA HIS A 126 -11.49 3.71 -0.44
C HIS A 126 -12.63 4.71 -0.38
N LEU A 127 -12.31 6.00 -0.27
CA LEU A 127 -13.31 7.08 -0.15
C LEU A 127 -14.36 6.86 0.96
N GLY A 128 -13.95 6.21 2.05
CA GLY A 128 -14.80 5.85 3.17
C GLY A 128 -15.59 4.54 3.01
N GLU A 129 -15.51 3.87 1.86
CA GLU A 129 -16.03 2.51 1.68
C GLU A 129 -15.00 1.48 2.12
N VAL A 130 -15.40 0.51 2.94
CA VAL A 130 -14.56 -0.63 3.27
C VAL A 130 -14.60 -1.68 2.17
N ILE A 131 -13.44 -1.97 1.61
CA ILE A 131 -13.26 -2.87 0.47
C ILE A 131 -12.89 -4.28 0.92
N SER A 132 -12.00 -4.39 1.91
CA SER A 132 -11.54 -5.64 2.49
C SER A 132 -11.47 -5.56 4.01
N THR A 133 -11.67 -6.70 4.68
CA THR A 133 -11.54 -6.79 6.14
C THR A 133 -10.09 -6.79 6.57
N PRO A 134 -9.76 -6.16 7.72
CA PRO A 134 -8.44 -6.31 8.32
C PRO A 134 -8.18 -7.75 8.78
N ALA A 135 -6.96 -8.23 8.59
CA ALA A 135 -6.50 -9.57 8.94
C ALA A 135 -5.56 -9.59 10.17
N GLY A 136 -5.41 -8.47 10.86
CA GLY A 136 -4.59 -8.36 12.07
C GLY A 136 -3.13 -7.96 11.81
N HIS A 137 -2.80 -7.53 10.59
CA HIS A 137 -1.46 -7.02 10.29
C HIS A 137 -1.41 -5.49 10.40
N THR A 138 -0.20 -4.97 10.29
CA THR A 138 0.06 -3.53 10.33
C THR A 138 -0.64 -2.84 9.17
N SER A 139 -1.43 -1.82 9.48
CA SER A 139 -2.17 -1.02 8.51
C SER A 139 -1.98 0.46 8.80
N PHE A 140 -2.00 1.25 7.74
CA PHE A 140 -1.99 2.71 7.77
C PHE A 140 -3.41 3.23 7.56
N TRP A 141 -3.78 4.30 8.28
CA TRP A 141 -4.97 5.10 7.98
C TRP A 141 -4.78 6.56 8.38
N MET A 142 -5.61 7.42 7.82
CA MET A 142 -5.70 8.83 8.20
C MET A 142 -6.98 9.05 9.01
N ASP A 143 -6.86 9.74 10.14
CA ASP A 143 -8.03 10.19 10.87
C ASP A 143 -8.67 11.45 10.22
N PRO A 144 -9.85 11.92 10.69
CA PRO A 144 -10.52 13.10 10.15
C PRO A 144 -9.72 14.39 10.25
N ASP A 145 -8.80 14.48 11.21
CA ASP A 145 -7.94 15.64 11.43
C ASP A 145 -6.70 15.63 10.51
N GLY A 146 -6.55 14.57 9.69
CA GLY A 146 -5.43 14.39 8.79
C GLY A 146 -4.16 13.85 9.46
N VAL A 147 -4.30 13.28 10.65
CA VAL A 147 -3.18 12.64 11.35
C VAL A 147 -3.00 11.21 10.86
N PRO A 148 -1.79 10.83 10.43
CA PRO A 148 -1.48 9.46 10.03
C PRO A 148 -1.30 8.54 11.23
N HIS A 149 -1.87 7.35 11.15
CA HIS A 149 -1.78 6.31 12.16
C HIS A 149 -1.26 4.99 11.58
N MET A 150 -0.65 4.18 12.44
CA MET A 150 -0.20 2.81 12.12
C MET A 150 -0.41 1.90 13.33
N THR A 151 -1.11 0.80 13.12
CA THR A 151 -1.20 -0.29 14.11
C THR A 151 -1.71 -1.57 13.44
N ASN A 152 -1.71 -2.67 14.19
CA ASN A 152 -2.41 -3.87 13.74
C ASN A 152 -3.91 -3.65 13.89
N VAL A 153 -4.66 -3.89 12.81
CA VAL A 153 -6.11 -3.72 12.77
C VAL A 153 -6.79 -5.09 12.70
N TYR A 154 -7.80 -5.28 13.54
CA TYR A 154 -8.56 -6.54 13.63
C TYR A 154 -10.00 -6.33 13.24
N SER A 155 -10.55 -7.28 12.48
CA SER A 155 -11.97 -7.30 12.12
C SER A 155 -12.84 -7.82 13.27
N ARG A 156 -13.97 -7.16 13.48
CA ARG A 156 -15.10 -7.63 14.27
C ARG A 156 -16.40 -7.66 13.44
N PHE A 157 -16.27 -7.87 12.16
CA PHE A 157 -17.40 -7.98 11.24
C PHE A 157 -18.19 -9.24 11.58
N ARG A 158 -19.50 -9.09 11.68
CA ARG A 158 -20.41 -10.19 12.02
C ARG A 158 -21.79 -9.98 11.42
N VAL A 159 -22.44 -11.07 11.10
CA VAL A 159 -23.89 -11.11 10.91
C VAL A 159 -24.57 -11.42 12.25
N ILE A 160 -25.66 -10.74 12.55
CA ILE A 160 -26.51 -10.98 13.72
C ILE A 160 -27.83 -11.54 13.18
N TRP A 161 -28.12 -12.78 13.55
CA TRP A 161 -29.29 -13.53 13.11
C TRP A 161 -30.58 -13.07 13.83
N PRO A 162 -31.76 -13.43 13.31
CA PRO A 162 -33.02 -13.06 13.97
C PRO A 162 -33.17 -13.60 15.41
N ASP A 163 -32.46 -14.65 15.78
CA ASP A 163 -32.44 -15.20 17.12
C ASP A 163 -31.42 -14.47 18.07
N GLY A 164 -30.79 -13.42 17.59
CA GLY A 164 -29.82 -12.61 18.33
C GLY A 164 -28.40 -13.19 18.36
N LYS A 165 -28.17 -14.40 17.86
CA LYS A 165 -26.81 -14.95 17.76
C LYS A 165 -26.01 -14.25 16.67
N ALA A 166 -24.69 -14.22 16.84
CA ALA A 166 -23.78 -13.61 15.89
C ALA A 166 -22.81 -14.63 15.31
N THR A 167 -22.48 -14.44 14.02
CA THR A 167 -21.47 -15.24 13.31
C THR A 167 -20.45 -14.28 12.68
N PRO A 168 -19.15 -14.46 12.90
CA PRO A 168 -18.11 -13.68 12.21
C PRO A 168 -18.22 -13.84 10.69
N ILE A 169 -17.92 -12.76 9.96
CA ILE A 169 -17.96 -12.75 8.50
C ILE A 169 -16.68 -12.14 7.91
N GLY A 170 -16.27 -12.67 6.75
CA GLY A 170 -15.33 -11.99 5.86
C GLY A 170 -16.02 -11.00 4.93
N LEU A 171 -15.23 -10.24 4.17
CA LEU A 171 -15.72 -9.30 3.15
C LEU A 171 -14.96 -9.48 1.84
N ASN A 172 -15.68 -9.67 0.73
CA ASN A 172 -15.17 -9.69 -0.63
C ASN A 172 -13.97 -10.65 -0.82
N GLN A 173 -14.00 -11.81 -0.19
CA GLN A 173 -12.90 -12.78 -0.15
C GLN A 173 -13.36 -14.19 -0.49
N GLN A 174 -12.41 -15.10 -0.66
CA GLN A 174 -12.72 -16.51 -0.80
C GLN A 174 -13.51 -17.00 0.41
N ARG A 175 -14.61 -17.71 0.16
CA ARG A 175 -15.44 -18.35 1.18
C ARG A 175 -15.06 -19.82 1.29
N GLU A 176 -14.56 -20.22 2.45
CA GLU A 176 -14.35 -21.63 2.79
C GLU A 176 -15.66 -22.28 3.27
N ASP A 177 -15.70 -23.60 3.36
CA ASP A 177 -16.90 -24.34 3.67
C ASP A 177 -17.49 -24.07 5.05
N ASP A 178 -16.68 -23.67 6.01
CA ASP A 178 -17.07 -23.32 7.38
C ASP A 178 -17.17 -21.81 7.64
N MET A 179 -17.12 -21.00 6.60
CA MET A 179 -17.12 -19.53 6.68
C MET A 179 -18.44 -18.91 6.20
N ALA A 180 -18.69 -17.70 6.69
CA ALA A 180 -19.64 -16.73 6.13
C ALA A 180 -18.87 -15.54 5.55
N VAL A 181 -19.22 -15.09 4.36
CA VAL A 181 -18.61 -13.95 3.68
C VAL A 181 -19.69 -13.05 3.11
N LEU A 182 -19.58 -11.76 3.37
CA LEU A 182 -20.39 -10.71 2.75
C LEU A 182 -19.73 -10.28 1.44
N TYR A 183 -20.51 -10.17 0.39
CA TYR A 183 -20.05 -9.68 -0.92
C TYR A 183 -20.81 -8.41 -1.31
N THR A 184 -20.05 -7.47 -1.87
CA THR A 184 -20.57 -6.26 -2.51
C THR A 184 -20.17 -6.25 -3.99
N ALA A 185 -20.70 -5.31 -4.76
CA ALA A 185 -20.36 -5.13 -6.17
C ALA A 185 -18.86 -4.87 -6.43
N VAL A 186 -18.09 -4.52 -5.40
CA VAL A 186 -16.63 -4.39 -5.48
C VAL A 186 -15.96 -5.71 -5.87
N THR A 187 -16.52 -6.86 -5.50
CA THR A 187 -16.01 -8.17 -5.93
C THR A 187 -16.09 -8.37 -7.46
N GLY A 188 -17.07 -7.74 -8.12
CA GLY A 188 -17.38 -7.90 -9.54
C GLY A 188 -18.85 -8.24 -9.78
N SER A 189 -19.15 -9.00 -10.84
CA SER A 189 -20.53 -9.28 -11.26
C SER A 189 -21.22 -10.40 -10.47
N SER A 190 -20.48 -11.26 -9.77
CA SER A 190 -21.02 -12.36 -8.96
C SER A 190 -20.10 -12.69 -7.79
N THR A 191 -20.60 -13.48 -6.84
CA THR A 191 -19.84 -13.97 -5.69
C THR A 191 -18.76 -14.98 -6.07
N ARG A 192 -18.85 -15.61 -7.22
CA ARG A 192 -17.91 -16.66 -7.71
C ARG A 192 -17.74 -17.84 -6.75
N THR A 193 -18.67 -18.03 -5.82
CA THR A 193 -18.68 -19.15 -4.88
C THR A 193 -19.24 -20.41 -5.52
N ALA A 194 -19.04 -21.56 -4.89
CA ALA A 194 -19.66 -22.82 -5.27
C ALA A 194 -20.40 -23.41 -4.06
N GLY A 195 -21.61 -23.88 -4.25
CA GLY A 195 -22.41 -24.50 -3.18
C GLY A 195 -22.72 -23.56 -2.01
N GLY A 196 -23.20 -24.15 -0.90
CA GLY A 196 -23.60 -23.39 0.29
C GLY A 196 -24.92 -22.65 0.08
N THR A 197 -25.21 -21.70 0.95
CA THR A 197 -26.44 -20.88 0.89
C THR A 197 -26.08 -19.41 0.73
N GLU A 198 -26.70 -18.73 -0.22
CA GLU A 198 -26.49 -17.31 -0.46
C GLU A 198 -27.79 -16.54 -0.26
N TYR A 199 -27.76 -15.54 0.60
CA TYR A 199 -28.83 -14.61 0.85
C TYR A 199 -28.57 -13.31 0.12
N ILE A 200 -29.39 -12.98 -0.86
CA ILE A 200 -29.39 -11.66 -1.52
C ILE A 200 -30.10 -10.69 -0.60
N LEU A 201 -29.38 -9.68 -0.15
CA LEU A 201 -29.83 -8.73 0.85
C LEU A 201 -30.19 -7.39 0.19
N GLU A 202 -31.30 -6.83 0.60
CA GLU A 202 -31.73 -5.48 0.27
C GLU A 202 -31.84 -4.62 1.54
N GLN A 203 -31.81 -3.30 1.36
CA GLN A 203 -31.92 -2.35 2.46
C GLN A 203 -33.26 -2.52 3.18
N SER A 204 -33.23 -2.63 4.50
CA SER A 204 -34.45 -2.48 5.32
C SER A 204 -34.74 -1.01 5.57
N THR A 205 -36.01 -0.68 5.81
CA THR A 205 -36.45 0.71 6.05
C THR A 205 -35.62 1.38 7.15
N ASN A 206 -35.19 2.61 6.91
CA ASN A 206 -34.42 3.45 7.83
C ASN A 206 -33.05 2.90 8.27
N SER A 207 -32.49 1.91 7.59
CA SER A 207 -31.13 1.44 7.83
C SER A 207 -30.11 2.19 6.97
N PRO A 208 -28.86 2.44 7.43
CA PRO A 208 -27.77 2.76 6.53
C PRO A 208 -27.63 1.65 5.47
N TRP A 209 -27.07 1.98 4.31
CA TRP A 209 -26.85 1.03 3.23
C TRP A 209 -25.50 1.29 2.54
N LEU A 210 -25.35 0.81 1.33
CA LEU A 210 -24.12 0.99 0.55
C LEU A 210 -23.84 2.48 0.22
N PRO A 211 -22.58 2.89 0.13
CA PRO A 211 -21.37 2.08 0.27
C PRO A 211 -21.15 1.59 1.70
N LEU A 212 -20.55 0.39 1.82
CA LEU A 212 -20.30 -0.24 3.12
C LEU A 212 -19.25 0.53 3.91
N LYS A 213 -19.55 0.93 5.15
CA LYS A 213 -18.65 1.70 6.02
C LYS A 213 -18.32 0.93 7.28
N ILE A 214 -17.17 1.19 7.88
CA ILE A 214 -16.79 0.67 9.20
C ILE A 214 -17.62 1.36 10.31
N GLY A 215 -17.88 0.64 11.40
CA GLY A 215 -18.58 1.15 12.58
C GLY A 215 -20.10 1.26 12.41
N GLN A 216 -20.68 0.64 11.39
CA GLN A 216 -22.11 0.68 11.14
C GLN A 216 -22.80 -0.65 11.47
N VAL A 217 -24.10 -0.56 11.75
CA VAL A 217 -24.99 -1.72 11.82
C VAL A 217 -26.06 -1.55 10.72
N TYR A 218 -26.02 -2.46 9.77
CA TYR A 218 -26.94 -2.51 8.63
C TYR A 218 -28.05 -3.48 8.91
N THR A 219 -29.29 -3.04 8.92
CA THR A 219 -30.45 -3.95 8.95
C THR A 219 -30.84 -4.28 7.50
N ALA A 220 -30.73 -5.54 7.16
CA ALA A 220 -30.96 -6.07 5.84
C ALA A 220 -32.15 -7.00 5.81
N LYS A 221 -32.94 -6.97 4.73
CA LYS A 221 -33.98 -7.90 4.45
C LYS A 221 -33.52 -8.91 3.40
N VAL A 222 -33.82 -10.18 3.60
CA VAL A 222 -33.53 -11.21 2.60
C VAL A 222 -34.55 -11.05 1.45
N ARG A 223 -34.04 -10.67 0.28
CA ARG A 223 -34.82 -10.60 -0.95
C ARG A 223 -34.98 -11.97 -1.60
N ASP A 224 -33.91 -12.76 -1.64
CA ASP A 224 -33.86 -14.07 -2.24
C ASP A 224 -32.85 -14.98 -1.51
N ALA A 225 -33.04 -16.30 -1.61
CA ALA A 225 -32.15 -17.30 -1.05
C ALA A 225 -31.79 -18.38 -2.09
N ARG A 226 -30.54 -18.65 -2.29
CA ARG A 226 -30.01 -19.58 -3.29
C ARG A 226 -29.14 -20.66 -2.65
N ALA A 227 -29.25 -21.90 -3.13
CA ALA A 227 -28.46 -23.02 -2.63
C ALA A 227 -27.27 -23.39 -3.53
N SER A 228 -27.12 -22.77 -4.71
CA SER A 228 -26.12 -23.13 -5.72
C SER A 228 -24.81 -22.34 -5.65
N GLY A 229 -24.76 -21.24 -4.89
CA GLY A 229 -23.68 -20.26 -4.98
C GLY A 229 -23.77 -19.39 -6.22
N ASP A 230 -22.71 -18.61 -6.49
CA ASP A 230 -22.52 -17.72 -7.64
C ASP A 230 -23.67 -16.72 -7.84
N ALA A 231 -24.16 -16.13 -6.75
CA ALA A 231 -25.20 -15.10 -6.82
C ALA A 231 -24.69 -13.85 -7.54
N PRO A 232 -25.53 -13.21 -8.39
CA PRO A 232 -25.17 -11.96 -9.03
C PRO A 232 -25.06 -10.83 -8.00
N LEU A 233 -24.10 -9.93 -8.23
CA LEU A 233 -23.87 -8.73 -7.42
C LEU A 233 -24.32 -7.48 -8.18
N SER A 234 -24.96 -6.57 -7.48
CA SER A 234 -25.37 -5.27 -7.99
C SER A 234 -25.04 -4.16 -6.99
N ARG A 235 -25.03 -2.91 -7.45
CA ARG A 235 -24.62 -1.76 -6.62
C ARG A 235 -25.56 -1.43 -5.47
N ASP A 236 -26.76 -1.98 -5.48
CA ASP A 236 -27.83 -1.75 -4.51
C ASP A 236 -28.04 -2.93 -3.54
N THR A 237 -27.32 -4.05 -3.74
CA THR A 237 -27.47 -5.26 -2.94
C THR A 237 -26.16 -5.74 -2.33
N MET A 238 -26.26 -6.45 -1.22
CA MET A 238 -25.20 -7.28 -0.67
C MET A 238 -25.61 -8.75 -0.78
N VAL A 239 -24.62 -9.64 -0.83
CA VAL A 239 -24.87 -11.08 -0.76
C VAL A 239 -24.10 -11.65 0.43
N LEU A 240 -24.85 -12.24 1.37
CA LEU A 240 -24.27 -13.03 2.46
C LEU A 240 -24.19 -14.49 2.02
N SER A 241 -22.98 -14.98 1.80
CA SER A 241 -22.72 -16.35 1.39
C SER A 241 -22.27 -17.19 2.58
N ILE A 242 -22.97 -18.29 2.84
CA ILE A 242 -22.72 -19.22 3.95
C ILE A 242 -22.18 -20.50 3.37
N GLY A 243 -20.99 -20.94 3.84
CA GLY A 243 -20.39 -22.20 3.42
C GLY A 243 -21.19 -23.42 3.81
N PRO A 244 -21.12 -24.53 3.07
CA PRO A 244 -22.00 -25.68 3.27
C PRO A 244 -21.87 -26.31 4.66
N VAL A 245 -20.70 -26.28 5.27
CA VAL A 245 -20.47 -26.79 6.65
C VAL A 245 -21.09 -25.84 7.68
N LEU A 246 -20.95 -24.53 7.48
CA LEU A 246 -21.52 -23.53 8.39
C LEU A 246 -23.06 -23.46 8.27
N ALA A 247 -23.62 -23.67 7.07
CA ALA A 247 -25.05 -23.62 6.82
C ALA A 247 -25.88 -24.56 7.73
N GLY A 248 -25.30 -25.69 8.13
CA GLY A 248 -25.93 -26.61 9.10
C GLY A 248 -25.89 -26.13 10.56
N ARG A 249 -25.23 -25.01 10.86
CA ARG A 249 -25.00 -24.51 12.23
C ARG A 249 -25.62 -23.13 12.49
N VAL A 250 -26.17 -22.48 11.46
CA VAL A 250 -26.77 -21.15 11.53
C VAL A 250 -28.24 -21.19 11.10
N PRO A 251 -29.08 -20.22 11.50
CA PRO A 251 -30.47 -20.19 11.10
C PRO A 251 -30.64 -20.14 9.57
N ALA A 252 -31.52 -21.00 9.03
CA ALA A 252 -31.95 -20.91 7.65
C ALA A 252 -33.00 -19.78 7.53
N LEU A 253 -32.74 -18.83 6.62
CA LEU A 253 -33.62 -17.68 6.40
C LEU A 253 -34.47 -17.90 5.13
N ARG A 254 -35.67 -17.32 5.14
CA ARG A 254 -36.55 -17.24 3.99
C ARG A 254 -36.64 -15.81 3.46
N PRO A 255 -37.00 -15.60 2.20
CA PRO A 255 -37.32 -14.27 1.69
C PRO A 255 -38.30 -13.54 2.63
N GLY A 256 -38.01 -12.27 2.91
CA GLY A 256 -38.74 -11.44 3.88
C GLY A 256 -38.12 -11.43 5.30
N ALA A 257 -37.29 -12.40 5.68
CA ALA A 257 -36.58 -12.37 6.96
C ALA A 257 -35.59 -11.20 7.04
N THR A 258 -35.38 -10.70 8.25
CA THR A 258 -34.39 -9.63 8.52
C THR A 258 -33.21 -10.16 9.29
N LEU A 259 -32.02 -9.61 9.03
CA LEU A 259 -30.80 -9.82 9.79
C LEU A 259 -30.05 -8.50 9.94
N GLN A 260 -29.01 -8.46 10.77
CA GLN A 260 -28.13 -7.31 10.85
C GLN A 260 -26.69 -7.68 10.45
N VAL A 261 -25.98 -6.72 9.86
CA VAL A 261 -24.54 -6.81 9.57
C VAL A 261 -23.85 -5.70 10.34
N ALA A 262 -22.91 -6.05 11.21
CA ALA A 262 -22.08 -5.10 11.95
C ALA A 262 -20.64 -5.11 11.42
N THR A 263 -20.05 -3.92 11.22
CA THR A 263 -18.77 -3.71 10.55
C THR A 263 -17.73 -3.05 11.49
N GLU A 264 -17.59 -3.52 12.69
CA GLU A 264 -16.66 -2.95 13.67
C GLU A 264 -15.23 -3.42 13.45
N THR A 265 -14.25 -2.58 13.85
CA THR A 265 -12.80 -2.90 13.86
C THR A 265 -12.18 -2.54 15.21
N VAL A 266 -11.00 -3.09 15.47
CA VAL A 266 -10.16 -2.73 16.61
C VAL A 266 -8.74 -2.44 16.12
N PRO A 267 -8.25 -1.18 16.27
CA PRO A 267 -8.98 -0.01 16.75
C PRO A 267 -10.17 0.36 15.87
N ASP A 268 -11.01 1.27 16.34
CA ASP A 268 -12.16 1.78 15.57
C ASP A 268 -11.69 2.69 14.43
N LEU A 269 -11.99 2.29 13.19
CA LEU A 269 -11.69 3.03 11.97
C LEU A 269 -12.95 3.68 11.35
N SER A 270 -14.04 3.82 12.10
CA SER A 270 -15.33 4.33 11.57
C SER A 270 -15.24 5.74 10.96
N ALA A 271 -14.31 6.56 11.43
CA ALA A 271 -14.07 7.91 10.93
C ALA A 271 -13.00 7.97 9.81
N ALA A 272 -12.29 6.88 9.52
CA ALA A 272 -11.25 6.85 8.49
C ALA A 272 -11.87 6.90 7.09
N ARG A 273 -11.36 7.79 6.23
CA ARG A 273 -11.74 7.85 4.82
C ARG A 273 -10.80 7.06 3.92
N VAL A 274 -9.58 6.82 4.40
CA VAL A 274 -8.53 6.07 3.71
C VAL A 274 -7.84 5.16 4.72
N ALA A 275 -7.66 3.91 4.34
CA ALA A 275 -6.80 2.96 5.02
C ALA A 275 -6.19 1.99 4.02
N ILE A 276 -4.99 1.53 4.27
CA ILE A 276 -4.31 0.52 3.46
C ILE A 276 -3.51 -0.42 4.34
N GLY A 277 -3.62 -1.71 4.08
CA GLY A 277 -2.84 -2.74 4.72
C GLY A 277 -1.37 -2.75 4.29
N GLY A 278 -0.56 -3.56 4.94
CA GLY A 278 0.84 -3.75 4.63
C GLY A 278 1.60 -4.50 5.72
N GLY A 279 2.74 -3.95 6.10
CA GLY A 279 3.57 -4.48 7.18
C GLY A 279 4.81 -5.24 6.72
N PRO A 280 5.72 -5.50 7.64
CA PRO A 280 5.63 -5.16 9.06
C PRO A 280 5.88 -3.66 9.32
N ALA A 281 5.64 -3.23 10.57
CA ALA A 281 6.15 -1.95 11.06
C ALA A 281 7.67 -1.91 10.95
N LEU A 282 8.23 -0.79 10.49
CA LEU A 282 9.68 -0.59 10.29
C LEU A 282 10.28 0.31 11.36
N VAL A 283 9.58 1.39 11.70
CA VAL A 283 9.99 2.36 12.72
C VAL A 283 8.81 2.61 13.65
N GLN A 284 9.07 2.62 14.94
CA GLN A 284 8.12 3.01 15.97
C GLN A 284 8.81 3.95 16.98
N ASP A 285 8.18 5.08 17.25
CA ASP A 285 8.69 6.12 18.16
C ASP A 285 10.15 6.54 17.84
N GLY A 286 10.45 6.65 16.53
CA GLY A 286 11.77 7.03 16.02
C GLY A 286 12.84 5.95 16.16
N LYS A 287 12.46 4.71 16.51
CA LYS A 287 13.39 3.58 16.66
C LYS A 287 13.09 2.49 15.66
N PRO A 288 14.14 1.91 15.03
CA PRO A 288 13.96 0.75 14.16
C PRO A 288 13.38 -0.43 14.94
N MET A 289 12.42 -1.12 14.32
CA MET A 289 11.92 -2.39 14.81
C MET A 289 12.96 -3.50 14.60
N GLN A 290 12.75 -4.65 15.23
CA GLN A 290 13.59 -5.83 15.05
C GLN A 290 12.79 -6.94 14.38
N TRP A 291 13.44 -7.67 13.47
CA TRP A 291 12.82 -8.73 12.69
C TRP A 291 13.65 -10.00 12.70
N PRO A 292 13.02 -11.17 12.47
CA PRO A 292 13.73 -12.44 12.24
C PRO A 292 14.73 -12.35 11.09
N GLY A 293 15.83 -13.10 11.16
CA GLY A 293 16.94 -13.04 10.21
C GLY A 293 16.57 -13.30 8.75
N PHE A 294 15.50 -14.08 8.48
CA PHE A 294 15.04 -14.31 7.11
C PHE A 294 14.49 -13.06 6.40
N LEU A 295 14.17 -12.00 7.14
CA LEU A 295 13.76 -10.70 6.60
C LEU A 295 14.96 -9.77 6.29
N HIS A 296 16.19 -10.24 6.46
CA HIS A 296 17.40 -9.49 6.18
C HIS A 296 17.90 -9.64 4.73
N MET A 297 17.09 -10.20 3.82
CA MET A 297 17.43 -10.24 2.40
C MET A 297 17.17 -8.89 1.73
N ARG A 298 18.07 -8.50 0.82
CA ARG A 298 17.91 -7.29 -0.01
C ARG A 298 16.89 -7.53 -1.11
N HIS A 299 15.93 -6.62 -1.21
CA HIS A 299 14.89 -6.60 -2.24
C HIS A 299 14.56 -5.15 -2.62
N PRO A 300 13.92 -4.91 -3.77
CA PRO A 300 13.16 -3.68 -3.95
C PRO A 300 12.17 -3.52 -2.81
N ARG A 301 12.00 -2.30 -2.31
CA ARG A 301 11.17 -2.03 -1.13
C ARG A 301 10.22 -0.87 -1.37
N THR A 302 9.08 -0.95 -0.73
CA THR A 302 8.09 0.10 -0.68
C THR A 302 7.72 0.36 0.77
N ALA A 303 7.71 1.63 1.17
CA ALA A 303 7.42 2.00 2.55
C ALA A 303 6.66 3.32 2.64
N LEU A 304 5.89 3.45 3.71
CA LEU A 304 5.34 4.71 4.20
C LEU A 304 6.06 5.08 5.49
N GLY A 305 6.33 6.38 5.68
CA GLY A 305 6.88 6.87 6.94
C GLY A 305 6.43 8.29 7.21
N TRP A 306 6.42 8.71 8.48
CA TRP A 306 6.06 10.07 8.86
C TRP A 306 6.61 10.49 10.21
N ASN A 307 6.58 11.78 10.43
CA ASN A 307 6.72 12.43 11.73
C ASN A 307 5.61 13.46 11.90
N LYS A 308 5.72 14.35 12.87
CA LYS A 308 4.70 15.39 13.12
C LYS A 308 4.56 16.43 11.99
N ASP A 309 5.60 16.58 11.14
CA ASP A 309 5.67 17.64 10.13
C ASP A 309 5.50 17.09 8.70
N TYR A 310 6.01 15.88 8.44
CA TYR A 310 6.14 15.34 7.08
C TYR A 310 5.63 13.90 6.97
N PHE A 311 5.06 13.61 5.80
CA PHE A 311 4.75 12.25 5.35
C PHE A 311 5.66 11.89 4.17
N TYR A 312 6.11 10.62 4.14
CA TYR A 312 7.01 10.09 3.13
C TYR A 312 6.43 8.85 2.45
N MET A 313 6.50 8.81 1.12
CA MET A 313 6.40 7.60 0.32
C MET A 313 7.81 7.26 -0.16
N VAL A 314 8.30 6.07 0.15
CA VAL A 314 9.67 5.65 -0.17
C VAL A 314 9.63 4.37 -0.98
N GLU A 315 10.27 4.41 -2.13
CA GLU A 315 10.56 3.23 -2.94
C GLU A 315 12.07 3.07 -3.06
N VAL A 316 12.55 1.85 -2.99
CA VAL A 316 13.94 1.47 -3.18
C VAL A 316 14.02 0.48 -4.33
N ASP A 317 14.66 0.87 -5.40
CA ASP A 317 15.01 -0.04 -6.50
C ASP A 317 15.83 -1.22 -6.00
N GLY A 318 15.80 -2.34 -6.70
CA GLY A 318 16.59 -3.49 -6.30
C GLY A 318 16.66 -4.59 -7.35
N ARG A 319 17.45 -5.64 -7.08
CA ARG A 319 17.71 -6.76 -7.99
C ARG A 319 18.40 -6.34 -9.30
N GLN A 320 19.02 -5.18 -9.32
CA GLN A 320 19.72 -4.58 -10.46
C GLN A 320 21.13 -4.18 -10.01
N SER A 321 22.10 -5.07 -10.18
CA SER A 321 23.45 -4.96 -9.58
C SER A 321 24.20 -3.66 -9.93
N ASN A 322 23.91 -3.07 -11.09
CA ASN A 322 24.58 -1.84 -11.56
C ASN A 322 23.80 -0.56 -11.19
N LEU A 323 22.57 -0.67 -10.70
CA LEU A 323 21.72 0.46 -10.34
C LEU A 323 21.39 0.43 -8.84
N SER A 324 20.80 -0.66 -8.37
CA SER A 324 20.38 -0.82 -7.00
C SER A 324 20.28 -2.30 -6.62
N VAL A 325 20.93 -2.67 -5.54
CA VAL A 325 20.85 -4.03 -4.99
C VAL A 325 19.61 -4.21 -4.08
N GLY A 326 18.93 -3.12 -3.76
CA GLY A 326 17.82 -3.10 -2.82
C GLY A 326 18.26 -3.03 -1.36
N MET A 327 17.29 -3.04 -0.45
CA MET A 327 17.52 -2.94 0.99
C MET A 327 16.95 -4.12 1.76
N THR A 328 17.61 -4.46 2.86
CA THR A 328 17.05 -5.26 3.96
C THR A 328 16.08 -4.39 4.77
N PHE A 329 15.24 -4.99 5.62
CA PHE A 329 14.39 -4.20 6.53
C PHE A 329 15.19 -3.35 7.53
N PRO A 330 16.27 -3.84 8.16
CA PRO A 330 17.10 -2.99 9.01
C PRO A 330 17.70 -1.76 8.28
N GLU A 331 18.15 -1.92 7.04
CA GLU A 331 18.69 -0.80 6.25
C GLU A 331 17.59 0.21 5.89
N LEU A 332 16.43 -0.28 5.45
CA LEU A 332 15.28 0.58 5.14
C LEU A 332 14.80 1.34 6.38
N ALA A 333 14.70 0.66 7.53
CA ALA A 333 14.33 1.30 8.79
C ALA A 333 15.35 2.36 9.23
N ALA A 334 16.65 2.06 9.11
CA ALA A 334 17.71 3.04 9.41
C ALA A 334 17.64 4.27 8.48
N TYR A 335 17.35 4.04 7.18
CA TYR A 335 17.14 5.12 6.23
C TYR A 335 15.91 5.99 6.58
N LEU A 336 14.78 5.37 6.94
CA LEU A 336 13.58 6.10 7.35
C LEU A 336 13.80 6.92 8.64
N VAL A 337 14.55 6.38 9.61
CA VAL A 337 14.98 7.14 10.79
C VAL A 337 15.87 8.33 10.41
N LYS A 338 16.80 8.15 9.44
CA LYS A 338 17.64 9.23 8.91
C LYS A 338 16.80 10.33 8.23
N LEU A 339 15.68 9.98 7.58
CA LEU A 339 14.71 10.95 7.05
C LEU A 339 13.93 11.68 8.15
N GLY A 340 14.06 11.27 9.41
CA GLY A 340 13.37 11.83 10.56
C GLY A 340 12.01 11.20 10.86
N CYS A 341 11.70 10.04 10.27
CA CYS A 341 10.44 9.34 10.55
C CYS A 341 10.38 8.86 12.00
N THR A 342 9.27 9.12 12.67
CA THR A 342 8.93 8.56 13.98
C THR A 342 8.10 7.30 13.88
N GLN A 343 7.36 7.16 12.78
CA GLN A 343 6.57 5.96 12.44
C GLN A 343 6.86 5.58 11.00
N ALA A 344 6.96 4.28 10.70
CA ALA A 344 7.07 3.80 9.33
C ALA A 344 6.65 2.34 9.21
N MET A 345 6.10 1.98 8.04
CA MET A 345 5.72 0.61 7.71
C MET A 345 6.12 0.23 6.29
N ASN A 346 6.32 -1.06 6.09
CA ASN A 346 6.54 -1.65 4.77
C ASN A 346 5.20 -1.88 4.06
N LEU A 347 5.23 -1.79 2.74
CA LEU A 347 4.16 -2.24 1.82
C LEU A 347 4.65 -3.44 0.99
N ASP A 348 3.88 -3.91 0.00
CA ASP A 348 4.36 -4.95 -0.90
C ASP A 348 5.57 -4.45 -1.69
N GLY A 349 6.60 -5.27 -1.76
CA GLY A 349 7.88 -4.94 -2.37
C GLY A 349 8.23 -5.88 -3.52
N GLY A 350 9.53 -6.05 -3.76
CA GLY A 350 10.03 -6.88 -4.84
C GLY A 350 9.58 -6.34 -6.20
N GLY A 351 9.01 -7.19 -7.06
CA GLY A 351 8.54 -6.76 -8.38
C GLY A 351 7.37 -5.78 -8.34
N SER A 352 6.61 -5.71 -7.21
CA SER A 352 5.51 -4.75 -7.05
C SER A 352 5.99 -3.33 -6.75
N ALA A 353 7.24 -3.15 -6.28
CA ALA A 353 7.76 -1.85 -5.89
C ALA A 353 7.68 -0.85 -7.05
N THR A 354 6.82 0.14 -6.89
CA THR A 354 6.55 1.15 -7.92
C THR A 354 6.20 2.47 -7.26
N LEU A 355 6.89 3.54 -7.65
CA LEU A 355 6.56 4.91 -7.30
C LEU A 355 6.30 5.74 -8.55
N TRP A 356 5.08 6.21 -8.67
CA TRP A 356 4.66 7.17 -9.68
C TRP A 356 4.60 8.57 -9.06
N ALA A 357 5.17 9.56 -9.72
CA ALA A 357 5.09 10.95 -9.27
C ALA A 357 5.24 11.91 -10.44
N LEU A 358 4.55 13.07 -10.37
CA LEU A 358 4.68 14.12 -11.38
C LEU A 358 4.48 13.61 -12.82
N GLY A 359 3.49 12.75 -13.04
CA GLY A 359 3.08 12.29 -14.35
C GLY A 359 3.81 11.04 -14.89
N ALA A 360 4.76 10.46 -14.15
CA ALA A 360 5.52 9.30 -14.61
C ALA A 360 5.93 8.35 -13.46
N VAL A 361 6.21 7.09 -13.79
CA VAL A 361 6.95 6.16 -12.92
C VAL A 361 8.36 6.69 -12.75
N ARG A 362 8.84 6.73 -11.52
CA ARG A 362 10.14 7.33 -11.16
C ARG A 362 11.23 6.32 -10.90
N ASN A 363 10.86 5.18 -10.38
CA ASN A 363 11.77 4.08 -10.09
C ASN A 363 12.04 3.22 -11.33
N SER A 364 13.00 2.31 -11.23
CA SER A 364 13.31 1.28 -12.22
C SER A 364 12.72 -0.06 -11.77
N PRO A 365 11.54 -0.48 -12.28
CA PRO A 365 10.95 -1.73 -11.87
C PRO A 365 11.87 -2.92 -12.11
N SER A 366 12.02 -3.79 -11.10
CA SER A 366 13.02 -4.87 -11.11
C SER A 366 12.77 -5.97 -12.15
N GLU A 367 11.59 -5.98 -12.78
CA GLU A 367 11.20 -6.92 -13.84
C GLU A 367 11.24 -6.27 -15.24
N GLY A 368 11.77 -5.02 -15.33
CA GLY A 368 11.86 -4.24 -16.58
C GLY A 368 10.61 -3.43 -16.90
N GLU A 369 9.49 -3.77 -16.29
CA GLU A 369 8.20 -3.06 -16.40
C GLU A 369 7.47 -3.10 -15.06
N GLU A 370 6.46 -2.23 -14.88
CA GLU A 370 5.61 -2.25 -13.70
C GLU A 370 4.90 -3.60 -13.58
N ARG A 371 4.96 -4.24 -12.42
CA ARG A 371 4.13 -5.40 -12.10
C ARG A 371 2.74 -4.94 -11.62
N PRO A 372 1.64 -5.53 -12.12
CA PRO A 372 0.32 -5.25 -11.60
C PRO A 372 0.23 -5.47 -10.08
N SER A 373 -0.39 -4.55 -9.36
CA SER A 373 -0.69 -4.58 -7.94
C SER A 373 -2.20 -4.48 -7.69
N ALA A 374 -2.65 -4.87 -6.51
CA ALA A 374 -4.06 -4.87 -6.15
C ALA A 374 -4.61 -3.46 -5.94
N ASN A 375 -3.81 -2.63 -5.28
CA ASN A 375 -4.14 -1.26 -4.92
C ASN A 375 -2.88 -0.40 -4.86
N ALA A 376 -3.09 0.90 -4.72
CA ALA A 376 -2.03 1.87 -4.44
C ALA A 376 -2.53 2.93 -3.44
N LEU A 377 -1.61 3.52 -2.69
CA LEU A 377 -1.87 4.75 -1.95
C LEU A 377 -1.51 5.93 -2.85
N VAL A 378 -2.46 6.82 -3.05
CA VAL A 378 -2.35 7.97 -3.95
C VAL A 378 -2.45 9.26 -3.16
N LEU A 379 -1.45 10.13 -3.33
CA LEU A 379 -1.48 11.52 -2.90
C LEU A 379 -2.13 12.34 -4.00
N VAL A 380 -3.17 13.09 -3.68
CA VAL A 380 -3.89 13.92 -4.64
C VAL A 380 -3.95 15.38 -4.17
N ARG A 381 -3.92 16.31 -5.12
CA ARG A 381 -4.30 17.70 -4.85
C ARG A 381 -5.82 17.78 -4.80
N LYS A 382 -6.34 18.34 -3.72
CA LYS A 382 -7.78 18.58 -3.58
C LYS A 382 -8.29 19.45 -4.71
N LYS A 383 -9.49 19.19 -5.16
CA LYS A 383 -10.19 20.15 -6.01
C LYS A 383 -10.51 21.40 -5.18
N PRO A 384 -10.36 22.61 -5.76
CA PRO A 384 -10.90 23.80 -5.13
C PRO A 384 -12.39 23.55 -4.81
N ALA A 385 -12.79 23.86 -3.58
CA ALA A 385 -14.21 23.85 -3.26
C ALA A 385 -14.94 24.69 -4.32
N ALA A 386 -15.98 24.13 -4.96
CA ALA A 386 -16.80 24.89 -5.86
C ALA A 386 -17.31 26.11 -5.08
N SER A 387 -16.93 27.32 -5.52
CA SER A 387 -17.43 28.54 -4.93
C SER A 387 -18.96 28.48 -5.01
N ALA A 388 -19.61 28.43 -3.84
CA ALA A 388 -21.05 28.54 -3.76
C ALA A 388 -21.42 29.90 -4.34
N HIS A 389 -21.97 29.89 -5.55
CA HIS A 389 -22.57 31.08 -6.19
C HIS A 389 -24.01 31.24 -5.72
#